data_563911c950585facd74535fcac7effa7
#
_entry.id   563911c950585facd74535fcac7effa7
#
_cell.length_a   1.000
_cell.length_b   1.000
_cell.length_c   1.000
_cell.angle_alpha   90.00
_cell.angle_beta   90.00
_cell.angle_gamma   90.00
#
_symmetry.space_group_name_H-M   'P 1'
#
loop_
_entity.id
_entity.type
_entity.pdbx_description
1 polymer ?
#
loop_
_entity_poly.entity_id
_entity_poly.type
_entity_poly.pdbx_seq_one_letter_code
_entity_poly.pdbx_strand_id
1 'polypeptide(L)'
;VQYAESHEDVKVVSLTGGEALLRKAKVLEITKRLSSAGKEVTLISNGFWATNDRTTRRILTELTEAGLKYLTISFDDYHAKYIPVENIRRLLTIVREFEMEVAMNMVADKTNNGIGLLEQLGESVFGVQITVVPASPVGRANGINKDDLYVKNISELDLSCPATGWEFVVHHDGYIYPCCSPSVFESELRLGNIADSSIETLEKNFYSNILLYILKEEGL
;
A
#
# COMPACT_ATOMS: atom_id res chain seq x y z
N VAL A 1 -6.52 -14.18 6.94
CA VAL A 1 -6.15 -13.88 8.33
C VAL A 1 -5.64 -15.14 9.02
N GLN A 2 -6.43 -16.22 9.14
CA GLN A 2 -6.01 -17.48 9.81
C GLN A 2 -4.65 -17.99 9.33
N TYR A 3 -4.43 -18.02 8.03
CA TYR A 3 -3.14 -18.41 7.46
C TYR A 3 -2.00 -17.55 8.02
N ALA A 4 -2.14 -16.22 7.97
CA ALA A 4 -1.09 -15.33 8.47
C ALA A 4 -0.86 -15.46 9.99
N GLU A 5 -1.90 -15.77 10.76
CA GLU A 5 -1.78 -16.01 12.20
C GLU A 5 -0.93 -17.26 12.51
N SER A 6 -1.11 -18.33 11.73
CA SER A 6 -0.50 -19.66 12.00
C SER A 6 0.86 -19.87 11.34
N HIS A 7 1.25 -19.07 10.34
CA HIS A 7 2.50 -19.26 9.61
C HIS A 7 3.60 -18.34 10.13
N GLU A 8 4.66 -18.94 10.64
CA GLU A 8 5.80 -18.21 11.24
C GLU A 8 6.56 -17.35 10.23
N ASP A 9 6.59 -17.74 8.96
CA ASP A 9 7.27 -17.01 7.89
C ASP A 9 6.57 -15.71 7.52
N VAL A 10 5.26 -15.61 7.76
CA VAL A 10 4.53 -14.34 7.60
C VAL A 10 4.87 -13.44 8.78
N LYS A 11 5.67 -12.42 8.55
CA LYS A 11 6.09 -11.45 9.58
C LYS A 11 5.25 -10.18 9.55
N VAL A 12 4.95 -9.69 8.35
CA VAL A 12 4.26 -8.41 8.12
C VAL A 12 3.00 -8.65 7.30
N VAL A 13 1.91 -8.00 7.68
CA VAL A 13 0.66 -8.00 6.91
C VAL A 13 0.24 -6.56 6.63
N SER A 14 0.22 -6.18 5.35
CA SER A 14 -0.23 -4.87 4.92
C SER A 14 -1.72 -4.88 4.57
N LEU A 15 -2.49 -4.04 5.24
CA LEU A 15 -3.90 -3.82 4.95
C LEU A 15 -4.04 -2.64 3.99
N THR A 16 -4.58 -2.92 2.82
CA THR A 16 -4.78 -1.92 1.77
C THR A 16 -6.12 -2.15 1.07
N GLY A 17 -6.35 -1.49 -0.05
CA GLY A 17 -7.54 -1.64 -0.89
C GLY A 17 -7.81 -0.33 -1.61
N GLY A 18 -9.05 -0.08 -2.05
CA GLY A 18 -9.43 1.26 -2.53
C GLY A 18 -9.29 2.30 -1.41
N GLU A 19 -9.93 2.03 -0.26
CA GLU A 19 -9.70 2.73 1.01
C GLU A 19 -10.11 1.78 2.16
N ALA A 20 -9.12 1.29 2.89
CA ALA A 20 -9.34 0.28 3.92
C ALA A 20 -10.24 0.77 5.07
N LEU A 21 -10.12 2.04 5.47
CA LEU A 21 -10.88 2.60 6.59
C LEU A 21 -12.36 2.90 6.29
N LEU A 22 -12.83 2.70 5.05
CA LEU A 22 -14.27 2.57 4.78
C LEU A 22 -14.89 1.35 5.49
N ARG A 23 -14.06 0.36 5.81
CA ARG A 23 -14.41 -0.83 6.59
C ARG A 23 -13.70 -0.86 7.94
N LYS A 24 -13.62 0.30 8.62
CA LYS A 24 -12.84 0.50 9.86
C LYS A 24 -13.01 -0.62 10.88
N ALA A 25 -14.24 -1.04 11.18
CA ALA A 25 -14.46 -2.12 12.14
C ALA A 25 -13.75 -3.42 11.78
N LYS A 26 -13.71 -3.75 10.46
CA LYS A 26 -13.01 -4.94 9.97
C LYS A 26 -11.49 -4.79 10.02
N VAL A 27 -10.99 -3.59 9.70
CA VAL A 27 -9.56 -3.25 9.84
C VAL A 27 -9.13 -3.43 11.28
N LEU A 28 -9.86 -2.86 12.24
CA LEU A 28 -9.54 -2.98 13.68
C LEU A 28 -9.56 -4.44 14.15
N GLU A 29 -10.56 -5.22 13.75
CA GLU A 29 -10.65 -6.66 14.06
C GLU A 29 -9.42 -7.42 13.54
N ILE A 30 -9.08 -7.25 12.26
CA ILE A 30 -7.96 -7.93 11.62
C ILE A 30 -6.63 -7.50 12.26
N THR A 31 -6.42 -6.20 12.46
CA THR A 31 -5.22 -5.67 13.10
C THR A 31 -5.03 -6.27 14.47
N LYS A 32 -6.07 -6.26 15.32
CA LYS A 32 -6.01 -6.83 16.67
C LYS A 32 -5.66 -8.31 16.66
N ARG A 33 -6.26 -9.10 15.77
CA ARG A 33 -5.98 -10.54 15.65
C ARG A 33 -4.53 -10.80 15.27
N LEU A 34 -4.07 -10.14 14.19
CA LEU A 34 -2.72 -10.34 13.69
C LEU A 34 -1.66 -9.84 14.68
N SER A 35 -1.86 -8.66 15.27
CA SER A 35 -0.96 -8.13 16.30
C SER A 35 -0.89 -9.04 17.53
N SER A 36 -2.03 -9.60 17.97
CA SER A 36 -2.06 -10.59 19.07
C SER A 36 -1.35 -11.90 18.72
N ALA A 37 -1.24 -12.25 17.44
CA ALA A 37 -0.47 -13.39 16.95
C ALA A 37 1.02 -13.04 16.70
N GLY A 38 1.48 -11.87 17.14
CA GLY A 38 2.87 -11.42 16.99
C GLY A 38 3.25 -10.96 15.59
N LYS A 39 2.26 -10.67 14.72
CA LYS A 39 2.50 -10.13 13.37
C LYS A 39 2.55 -8.62 13.40
N GLU A 40 3.46 -8.06 12.61
CA GLU A 40 3.46 -6.64 12.32
C GLU A 40 2.35 -6.32 11.32
N VAL A 41 1.55 -5.31 11.63
CA VAL A 41 0.45 -4.88 10.76
C VAL A 41 0.71 -3.46 10.28
N THR A 42 0.67 -3.27 8.98
CA THR A 42 0.74 -1.97 8.33
C THR A 42 -0.61 -1.63 7.69
N LEU A 43 -0.93 -0.36 7.58
CA LEU A 43 -2.17 0.13 6.98
C LEU A 43 -1.88 1.22 5.98
N ILE A 44 -2.49 1.12 4.80
CA ILE A 44 -2.45 2.18 3.79
C ILE A 44 -3.83 2.85 3.75
N SER A 45 -3.84 4.18 3.87
CA SER A 45 -5.06 5.00 3.84
C SER A 45 -4.81 6.34 3.16
N ASN A 46 -5.83 6.89 2.53
CA ASN A 46 -5.76 8.23 1.94
C ASN A 46 -6.04 9.38 2.94
N GLY A 47 -6.31 9.08 4.19
CA GLY A 47 -6.51 10.08 5.24
C GLY A 47 -7.84 10.85 5.19
N PHE A 48 -8.81 10.46 4.36
CA PHE A 48 -10.11 11.15 4.19
C PHE A 48 -10.84 11.39 5.52
N TRP A 49 -10.63 10.53 6.49
CA TRP A 49 -11.30 10.51 7.78
C TRP A 49 -10.79 11.56 8.77
N ALA A 50 -9.65 12.19 8.49
CA ALA A 50 -9.03 13.16 9.40
C ALA A 50 -9.68 14.56 9.29
N THR A 51 -11.01 14.62 9.39
CA THR A 51 -11.82 15.81 9.13
C THR A 51 -11.78 16.86 10.23
N ASN A 52 -11.48 16.46 11.46
CA ASN A 52 -11.29 17.33 12.62
C ASN A 52 -10.45 16.63 13.68
N ASP A 53 -9.90 17.36 14.63
CA ASP A 53 -8.98 16.86 15.65
C ASP A 53 -9.59 15.71 16.48
N ARG A 54 -10.82 15.87 16.91
CA ARG A 54 -11.51 14.87 17.74
C ARG A 54 -11.66 13.53 17.00
N THR A 55 -12.09 13.58 15.74
CA THR A 55 -12.25 12.37 14.91
C THR A 55 -10.89 11.74 14.62
N THR A 56 -9.88 12.55 14.30
CA THR A 56 -8.52 12.09 14.02
C THR A 56 -7.93 11.36 15.21
N ARG A 57 -7.94 12.00 16.41
CA ARG A 57 -7.45 11.36 17.65
C ARG A 57 -8.17 10.06 17.95
N ARG A 58 -9.50 10.05 17.86
CA ARG A 58 -10.31 8.85 18.13
C ARG A 58 -9.90 7.69 17.22
N ILE A 59 -9.74 7.93 15.91
CA ILE A 59 -9.38 6.87 14.95
C ILE A 59 -7.95 6.40 15.19
N LEU A 60 -7.01 7.30 15.44
CA LEU A 60 -5.62 6.94 15.77
C LEU A 60 -5.56 6.13 17.08
N THR A 61 -6.31 6.51 18.11
CA THR A 61 -6.42 5.74 19.36
C THR A 61 -6.92 4.33 19.07
N GLU A 62 -8.04 4.18 18.36
CA GLU A 62 -8.61 2.87 18.02
C GLU A 62 -7.63 2.00 17.24
N LEU A 63 -6.85 2.57 16.30
CA LEU A 63 -5.83 1.86 15.52
C LEU A 63 -4.64 1.44 16.39
N THR A 64 -4.14 2.33 17.24
CA THR A 64 -3.03 2.04 18.18
C THR A 64 -3.43 0.96 19.19
N GLU A 65 -4.63 1.06 19.77
CA GLU A 65 -5.17 0.05 20.70
C GLU A 65 -5.37 -1.32 20.03
N ALA A 66 -5.65 -1.34 18.73
CA ALA A 66 -5.70 -2.57 17.94
C ALA A 66 -4.30 -3.15 17.65
N GLY A 67 -3.22 -2.40 17.91
CA GLY A 67 -1.84 -2.81 17.71
C GLY A 67 -1.22 -2.37 16.40
N LEU A 68 -1.82 -1.40 15.69
CA LEU A 68 -1.21 -0.81 14.49
C LEU A 68 -0.01 0.05 14.88
N LYS A 69 1.13 -0.18 14.20
CA LYS A 69 2.37 0.59 14.41
C LYS A 69 2.80 1.39 13.18
N TYR A 70 2.36 1.00 12.00
CA TYR A 70 2.78 1.61 10.74
C TYR A 70 1.57 2.06 9.91
N LEU A 71 1.52 3.35 9.62
CA LEU A 71 0.47 3.97 8.80
C LEU A 71 1.11 4.65 7.60
N THR A 72 0.76 4.20 6.40
CA THR A 72 1.17 4.87 5.17
C THR A 72 0.01 5.70 4.63
N ILE A 73 0.25 6.97 4.40
CA ILE A 73 -0.74 7.89 3.82
C ILE A 73 -0.50 8.00 2.31
N SER A 74 -1.51 7.65 1.52
CA SER A 74 -1.51 7.92 0.08
C SER A 74 -2.07 9.31 -0.17
N PHE A 75 -1.20 10.25 -0.52
CA PHE A 75 -1.64 11.61 -0.80
C PHE A 75 -0.73 12.30 -1.83
N ASP A 76 -1.32 12.71 -2.94
CA ASP A 76 -0.69 13.34 -4.10
C ASP A 76 -1.68 14.28 -4.79
N ASP A 77 -1.30 14.88 -5.91
CA ASP A 77 -2.14 15.80 -6.69
C ASP A 77 -3.47 15.18 -7.17
N TYR A 78 -3.52 13.85 -7.31
CA TYR A 78 -4.75 13.14 -7.67
C TYR A 78 -5.69 13.00 -6.47
N HIS A 79 -5.14 12.69 -5.29
CA HIS A 79 -5.91 12.60 -4.04
C HIS A 79 -6.40 13.98 -3.57
N ALA A 80 -5.59 15.03 -3.75
CA ALA A 80 -5.92 16.40 -3.35
C ALA A 80 -7.14 16.99 -4.06
N LYS A 81 -7.55 16.41 -5.19
CA LYS A 81 -8.82 16.77 -5.86
C LYS A 81 -10.06 16.41 -5.04
N TYR A 82 -9.94 15.49 -4.09
CA TYR A 82 -11.05 14.94 -3.31
C TYR A 82 -10.87 15.08 -1.81
N ILE A 83 -9.63 15.17 -1.34
CA ILE A 83 -9.27 15.20 0.07
C ILE A 83 -8.57 16.53 0.35
N PRO A 84 -9.12 17.37 1.26
CA PRO A 84 -8.48 18.61 1.63
C PRO A 84 -7.08 18.39 2.23
N VAL A 85 -6.11 19.21 1.83
CA VAL A 85 -4.73 19.19 2.37
C VAL A 85 -4.73 19.32 3.89
N GLU A 86 -5.68 20.07 4.44
CA GLU A 86 -5.86 20.25 5.89
C GLU A 86 -6.12 18.95 6.65
N ASN A 87 -6.77 17.96 6.03
CA ASN A 87 -6.98 16.66 6.64
C ASN A 87 -5.63 15.96 6.84
N ILE A 88 -4.77 16.01 5.85
CA ILE A 88 -3.45 15.37 5.90
C ILE A 88 -2.52 16.13 6.85
N ARG A 89 -2.51 17.47 6.80
CA ARG A 89 -1.74 18.28 7.76
C ARG A 89 -2.12 17.96 9.19
N ARG A 90 -3.42 17.91 9.48
CA ARG A 90 -3.95 17.54 10.79
C ARG A 90 -3.51 16.15 11.21
N LEU A 91 -3.64 15.17 10.31
CA LEU A 91 -3.26 13.79 10.57
C LEU A 91 -1.76 13.71 10.92
N LEU A 92 -0.90 14.26 10.07
CA LEU A 92 0.56 14.25 10.27
C LEU A 92 1.00 15.00 11.53
N THR A 93 0.24 16.00 11.95
CA THR A 93 0.49 16.73 13.20
C THR A 93 0.09 15.89 14.42
N ILE A 94 -1.14 15.35 14.41
CA ILE A 94 -1.70 14.64 15.57
C ILE A 94 -1.07 13.27 15.77
N VAL A 95 -0.69 12.57 14.71
CA VAL A 95 -0.12 11.21 14.81
C VAL A 95 1.18 11.17 15.61
N ARG A 96 1.90 12.29 15.70
CA ARG A 96 3.12 12.43 16.52
C ARG A 96 2.88 12.25 18.03
N GLU A 97 1.63 12.31 18.47
CA GLU A 97 1.24 12.06 19.87
C GLU A 97 1.07 10.57 20.16
N PHE A 98 1.19 9.71 19.14
CA PHE A 98 0.99 8.26 19.21
C PHE A 98 2.31 7.53 18.94
N GLU A 99 2.45 6.33 19.48
CA GLU A 99 3.53 5.41 19.15
C GLU A 99 3.26 4.72 17.80
N MET A 100 3.25 5.53 16.73
CA MET A 100 2.92 5.10 15.38
C MET A 100 3.88 5.73 14.39
N GLU A 101 4.53 4.91 13.59
CA GLU A 101 5.34 5.37 12.48
C GLU A 101 4.46 5.73 11.28
N VAL A 102 4.77 6.85 10.64
CA VAL A 102 4.03 7.34 9.48
C VAL A 102 4.95 7.54 8.30
N ALA A 103 4.52 7.01 7.16
CA ALA A 103 5.09 7.29 5.86
C ALA A 103 4.03 7.90 4.93
N MET A 104 4.46 8.52 3.84
CA MET A 104 3.59 9.04 2.80
C MET A 104 4.03 8.53 1.44
N ASN A 105 3.08 7.98 0.67
CA ASN A 105 3.27 7.60 -0.72
C ASN A 105 2.59 8.63 -1.62
N MET A 106 3.31 9.08 -2.63
CA MET A 106 2.84 10.02 -3.64
C MET A 106 3.02 9.42 -5.03
N VAL A 107 1.96 9.41 -5.82
CA VAL A 107 2.05 9.09 -7.24
C VAL A 107 2.37 10.37 -8.00
N ALA A 108 3.36 10.32 -8.89
CA ALA A 108 3.78 11.48 -9.67
C ALA A 108 3.86 11.18 -11.16
N ASP A 109 3.55 12.19 -11.96
CA ASP A 109 3.87 12.29 -13.38
C ASP A 109 4.60 13.62 -13.64
N LYS A 110 4.90 13.93 -14.90
CA LYS A 110 5.63 15.17 -15.26
C LYS A 110 4.87 16.46 -14.92
N THR A 111 3.54 16.39 -14.81
CA THR A 111 2.67 17.55 -14.53
C THR A 111 2.21 17.59 -13.07
N ASN A 112 2.03 16.42 -12.46
CA ASN A 112 1.60 16.24 -11.08
C ASN A 112 2.74 15.60 -10.27
N ASN A 113 3.62 16.43 -9.73
CA ASN A 113 4.85 15.98 -9.06
C ASN A 113 4.81 16.09 -7.53
N GLY A 114 3.70 16.60 -6.98
CA GLY A 114 3.48 16.72 -5.55
C GLY A 114 4.25 17.84 -4.83
N ILE A 115 5.16 18.55 -5.48
CA ILE A 115 5.98 19.60 -4.83
C ILE A 115 5.10 20.66 -4.18
N GLY A 116 4.11 21.17 -4.92
CA GLY A 116 3.18 22.19 -4.39
C GLY A 116 2.34 21.70 -3.20
N LEU A 117 2.08 20.39 -3.10
CA LEU A 117 1.41 19.81 -1.94
C LEU A 117 2.34 19.73 -0.74
N LEU A 118 3.61 19.36 -0.94
CA LEU A 118 4.60 19.34 0.13
C LEU A 118 4.81 20.73 0.71
N GLU A 119 4.87 21.76 -0.13
CA GLU A 119 4.92 23.17 0.30
C GLU A 119 3.68 23.55 1.14
N GLN A 120 2.49 23.15 0.71
CA GLN A 120 1.26 23.39 1.46
C GLN A 120 1.20 22.64 2.79
N LEU A 121 1.72 21.42 2.86
CA LEU A 121 1.81 20.64 4.10
C LEU A 121 2.83 21.24 5.07
N GLY A 122 3.87 21.90 4.56
CA GLY A 122 4.87 22.63 5.34
C GLY A 122 5.56 21.76 6.38
N GLU A 123 5.71 22.26 7.60
CA GLU A 123 6.41 21.56 8.68
C GLU A 123 5.76 20.23 9.11
N SER A 124 4.49 19.99 8.73
CA SER A 124 3.82 18.73 9.09
C SER A 124 4.47 17.50 8.48
N VAL A 125 5.21 17.64 7.36
CA VAL A 125 5.94 16.55 6.72
C VAL A 125 7.35 16.30 7.27
N PHE A 126 7.84 17.15 8.19
CA PHE A 126 9.19 16.95 8.74
C PHE A 126 9.26 15.65 9.53
N GLY A 127 10.26 14.81 9.19
CA GLY A 127 10.44 13.49 9.77
C GLY A 127 9.53 12.40 9.21
N VAL A 128 8.66 12.72 8.24
CA VAL A 128 7.86 11.73 7.53
C VAL A 128 8.66 11.17 6.35
N GLN A 129 8.76 9.85 6.25
CA GLN A 129 9.34 9.21 5.08
C GLN A 129 8.38 9.39 3.89
N ILE A 130 8.88 9.98 2.80
CA ILE A 130 8.08 10.21 1.59
C ILE A 130 8.64 9.35 0.47
N THR A 131 7.78 8.52 -0.11
CA THR A 131 8.08 7.71 -1.30
C THR A 131 7.31 8.25 -2.49
N VAL A 132 8.03 8.60 -3.55
CA VAL A 132 7.42 9.05 -4.82
C VAL A 132 7.46 7.89 -5.82
N VAL A 133 6.29 7.50 -6.31
CA VAL A 133 6.10 6.41 -7.26
C VAL A 133 5.65 6.97 -8.60
N PRO A 134 6.29 6.59 -9.73
CA PRO A 134 5.81 6.99 -11.04
C PRO A 134 4.39 6.54 -11.31
N ALA A 135 3.58 7.41 -11.92
CA ALA A 135 2.25 7.04 -12.37
C ALA A 135 2.33 5.94 -13.44
N SER A 136 1.52 4.90 -13.26
CA SER A 136 1.36 3.82 -14.25
C SER A 136 -0.01 3.94 -14.91
N PRO A 137 -0.13 3.73 -16.24
CA PRO A 137 -1.39 3.87 -16.97
C PRO A 137 -2.30 2.65 -16.77
N VAL A 138 -2.70 2.40 -15.53
CA VAL A 138 -3.57 1.29 -15.14
C VAL A 138 -4.80 1.79 -14.37
N GLY A 139 -5.90 1.08 -14.46
CA GLY A 139 -7.14 1.45 -13.78
C GLY A 139 -7.59 2.88 -14.12
N ARG A 140 -7.81 3.72 -13.12
CA ARG A 140 -8.23 5.13 -13.34
C ARG A 140 -7.18 5.99 -14.04
N ALA A 141 -5.91 5.59 -13.97
CA ALA A 141 -4.80 6.30 -14.61
C ALA A 141 -4.66 5.99 -16.11
N ASN A 142 -5.47 5.09 -16.68
CA ASN A 142 -5.50 4.81 -18.13
C ASN A 142 -5.77 6.06 -19.01
N GLY A 143 -6.33 7.13 -18.41
CA GLY A 143 -6.56 8.40 -19.10
C GLY A 143 -5.41 9.40 -19.03
N ILE A 144 -4.30 9.07 -18.38
CA ILE A 144 -3.11 9.94 -18.33
C ILE A 144 -2.48 9.96 -19.72
N ASN A 145 -2.15 11.17 -20.21
CA ASN A 145 -1.42 11.31 -21.47
C ASN A 145 -0.05 10.61 -21.31
N LYS A 146 0.28 9.74 -22.27
CA LYS A 146 1.56 9.01 -22.26
C LYS A 146 2.78 9.93 -22.23
N ASP A 147 2.67 11.12 -22.80
CA ASP A 147 3.75 12.12 -22.80
C ASP A 147 4.02 12.68 -21.39
N ASP A 148 3.05 12.59 -20.48
CA ASP A 148 3.19 13.04 -19.10
C ASP A 148 3.80 11.95 -18.18
N LEU A 149 3.88 10.71 -18.64
CA LEU A 149 4.47 9.63 -17.87
C LEU A 149 6.01 9.74 -17.84
N TYR A 150 6.60 9.29 -16.73
CA TYR A 150 8.04 9.07 -16.66
C TYR A 150 8.35 7.74 -17.35
N VAL A 151 8.83 7.81 -18.59
CA VAL A 151 9.27 6.64 -19.34
C VAL A 151 10.79 6.56 -19.22
N LYS A 152 11.31 5.46 -18.66
CA LYS A 152 12.73 5.12 -18.71
C LYS A 152 13.06 4.38 -20.01
N ASN A 153 14.26 4.59 -20.52
CA ASN A 153 14.74 3.82 -21.67
C ASN A 153 14.97 2.37 -21.24
N ILE A 154 14.21 1.43 -21.83
CA ILE A 154 14.23 0.01 -21.47
C ILE A 154 15.62 -0.61 -21.66
N SER A 155 16.42 -0.14 -22.63
CA SER A 155 17.76 -0.65 -22.89
C SER A 155 18.77 -0.36 -21.78
N GLU A 156 18.45 0.54 -20.84
CA GLU A 156 19.33 0.94 -19.73
C GLU A 156 18.86 0.37 -18.39
N LEU A 157 17.78 -0.42 -18.38
CA LEU A 157 17.20 -0.96 -17.17
C LEU A 157 17.71 -2.38 -16.90
N ASP A 158 18.12 -2.61 -15.66
CA ASP A 158 18.07 -3.93 -15.07
C ASP A 158 16.59 -4.27 -14.88
N LEU A 159 16.08 -5.23 -15.64
CA LEU A 159 14.69 -5.66 -15.64
C LEU A 159 14.42 -6.75 -14.60
N SER A 160 15.38 -7.08 -13.74
CA SER A 160 15.14 -7.92 -12.59
C SER A 160 14.16 -7.24 -11.62
N CYS A 161 13.29 -8.03 -11.01
CA CYS A 161 12.33 -7.52 -10.05
C CYS A 161 12.74 -7.93 -8.62
N PRO A 162 13.37 -7.05 -7.84
CA PRO A 162 13.82 -7.37 -6.49
C PRO A 162 12.68 -7.68 -5.51
N ALA A 163 11.44 -7.26 -5.83
CA ALA A 163 10.27 -7.55 -5.00
C ALA A 163 9.71 -8.96 -5.22
N THR A 164 10.07 -9.62 -6.32
CA THR A 164 9.58 -10.97 -6.62
C THR A 164 10.10 -11.99 -5.61
N GLY A 165 9.17 -12.72 -4.99
CA GLY A 165 9.50 -13.78 -4.04
C GLY A 165 9.50 -13.37 -2.56
N TRP A 166 9.22 -12.11 -2.24
CA TRP A 166 9.15 -11.61 -0.87
C TRP A 166 7.74 -11.42 -0.33
N GLU A 167 6.80 -11.13 -1.22
CA GLU A 167 5.40 -10.91 -0.84
C GLU A 167 4.46 -11.51 -1.87
N PHE A 168 3.27 -11.85 -1.43
CA PHE A 168 2.13 -12.09 -2.31
C PHE A 168 0.90 -11.32 -1.82
N VAL A 169 0.04 -10.99 -2.74
CA VAL A 169 -1.14 -10.16 -2.47
C VAL A 169 -2.41 -10.98 -2.63
N VAL A 170 -3.24 -10.99 -1.60
CA VAL A 170 -4.63 -11.47 -1.71
C VAL A 170 -5.49 -10.28 -2.14
N HIS A 171 -5.90 -10.29 -3.40
CA HIS A 171 -6.71 -9.23 -3.97
C HIS A 171 -8.18 -9.37 -3.57
N HIS A 172 -8.97 -8.31 -3.74
CA HIS A 172 -10.37 -8.25 -3.29
C HIS A 172 -11.29 -9.28 -3.96
N ASP A 173 -10.94 -9.79 -5.12
CA ASP A 173 -11.64 -10.84 -5.87
C ASP A 173 -11.25 -12.26 -5.43
N GLY A 174 -10.36 -12.38 -4.45
CA GLY A 174 -9.85 -13.64 -3.92
C GLY A 174 -8.67 -14.23 -4.70
N TYR A 175 -8.24 -13.62 -5.80
CA TYR A 175 -7.02 -14.06 -6.48
C TYR A 175 -5.77 -13.66 -5.72
N ILE A 176 -4.75 -14.51 -5.81
CA ILE A 176 -3.40 -14.24 -5.30
C ILE A 176 -2.51 -13.79 -6.45
N TYR A 177 -1.77 -12.71 -6.22
CA TYR A 177 -0.81 -12.12 -7.14
C TYR A 177 0.58 -12.07 -6.50
N PRO A 178 1.66 -12.09 -7.32
CA PRO A 178 3.04 -12.15 -6.83
C PRO A 178 3.58 -10.84 -6.29
N CYS A 179 2.88 -9.73 -6.42
CA CYS A 179 3.25 -8.43 -5.87
C CYS A 179 2.06 -7.47 -5.85
N CYS A 180 2.26 -6.30 -5.25
CA CYS A 180 1.25 -5.24 -5.12
C CYS A 180 1.27 -4.22 -6.28
N SER A 181 2.05 -4.43 -7.34
CA SER A 181 2.05 -3.53 -8.50
C SER A 181 0.67 -3.48 -9.17
N PRO A 182 0.09 -2.29 -9.40
CA PRO A 182 -1.18 -2.18 -10.09
C PRO A 182 -1.22 -2.88 -11.46
N SER A 183 -0.09 -2.90 -12.17
CA SER A 183 0.02 -3.54 -13.49
C SER A 183 -0.14 -5.06 -13.40
N VAL A 184 0.22 -5.69 -12.29
CA VAL A 184 0.10 -7.15 -12.14
C VAL A 184 -1.35 -7.59 -12.05
N PHE A 185 -2.22 -6.75 -11.50
CA PHE A 185 -3.65 -7.07 -11.38
C PHE A 185 -4.39 -7.07 -12.73
N GLU A 186 -3.82 -6.43 -13.74
CA GLU A 186 -4.32 -6.43 -15.12
C GLU A 186 -3.62 -7.51 -15.99
N SER A 187 -2.69 -8.26 -15.40
CA SER A 187 -1.95 -9.33 -16.08
C SER A 187 -2.53 -10.73 -15.82
N GLU A 188 -2.06 -11.72 -16.57
CA GLU A 188 -2.37 -13.14 -16.35
C GLU A 188 -1.50 -13.80 -15.26
N LEU A 189 -0.69 -13.04 -14.51
CA LEU A 189 0.17 -13.53 -13.42
C LEU A 189 -0.63 -13.84 -12.13
N ARG A 190 -1.78 -14.48 -12.29
CA ARG A 190 -2.61 -14.99 -11.19
C ARG A 190 -2.09 -16.36 -10.74
N LEU A 191 -1.88 -16.53 -9.45
CA LEU A 191 -1.39 -17.80 -8.88
C LEU A 191 -2.52 -18.76 -8.52
N GLY A 192 -3.76 -18.29 -8.53
CA GLY A 192 -4.99 -19.02 -8.21
C GLY A 192 -5.89 -18.21 -7.26
N ASN A 193 -7.02 -18.79 -6.88
CA ASN A 193 -8.04 -18.16 -6.04
C ASN A 193 -8.19 -18.87 -4.70
N ILE A 194 -8.30 -18.12 -3.61
CA ILE A 194 -8.49 -18.67 -2.25
C ILE A 194 -9.84 -19.36 -2.04
N ALA A 195 -10.79 -19.19 -2.97
CA ALA A 195 -12.06 -19.93 -2.96
C ALA A 195 -11.91 -21.37 -3.47
N ASP A 196 -10.92 -21.60 -4.34
CA ASP A 196 -10.75 -22.88 -5.06
C ASP A 196 -9.57 -23.71 -4.52
N SER A 197 -8.64 -23.07 -3.82
CA SER A 197 -7.40 -23.71 -3.36
C SER A 197 -7.00 -23.21 -1.99
N SER A 198 -6.29 -24.05 -1.21
CA SER A 198 -5.69 -23.59 0.03
C SER A 198 -4.54 -22.61 -0.24
N ILE A 199 -4.28 -21.72 0.71
CA ILE A 199 -3.18 -20.75 0.57
C ILE A 199 -1.83 -21.45 0.47
N GLU A 200 -1.65 -22.58 1.17
CA GLU A 200 -0.42 -23.40 1.08
C GLU A 200 -0.19 -23.93 -0.34
N THR A 201 -1.27 -24.30 -1.05
CA THR A 201 -1.18 -24.71 -2.47
C THR A 201 -0.80 -23.52 -3.34
N LEU A 202 -1.39 -22.36 -3.08
CA LEU A 202 -1.13 -21.13 -3.85
C LEU A 202 0.28 -20.59 -3.58
N GLU A 203 0.78 -20.69 -2.36
CA GLU A 203 2.16 -20.41 -1.99
C GLU A 203 3.15 -21.33 -2.73
N LYS A 204 2.85 -22.62 -2.79
CA LYS A 204 3.66 -23.56 -3.57
C LYS A 204 3.68 -23.19 -5.06
N ASN A 205 2.54 -22.79 -5.63
CA ASN A 205 2.46 -22.30 -7.00
C ASN A 205 3.34 -21.06 -7.20
N PHE A 206 3.37 -20.16 -6.22
CA PHE A 206 4.23 -18.97 -6.23
C PHE A 206 5.71 -19.36 -6.36
N TYR A 207 6.22 -20.20 -5.46
CA TYR A 207 7.64 -20.59 -5.44
C TYR A 207 8.05 -21.53 -6.60
N SER A 208 7.11 -22.22 -7.23
CA SER A 208 7.37 -23.08 -8.38
C SER A 208 7.12 -22.42 -9.74
N ASN A 209 6.74 -21.14 -9.77
CA ASN A 209 6.43 -20.43 -11.00
C ASN A 209 7.70 -20.00 -11.73
N ILE A 210 7.95 -20.60 -12.91
CA ILE A 210 9.16 -20.31 -13.70
C ILE A 210 9.27 -18.86 -14.15
N LEU A 211 8.14 -18.19 -14.44
CA LEU A 211 8.16 -16.78 -14.86
C LEU A 211 8.61 -15.88 -13.70
N LEU A 212 8.15 -16.17 -12.47
CA LEU A 212 8.57 -15.41 -11.29
C LEU A 212 10.05 -15.65 -10.99
N TYR A 213 10.54 -16.88 -11.20
CA TYR A 213 11.96 -17.18 -11.09
C TYR A 213 12.79 -16.38 -12.07
N ILE A 214 12.41 -16.37 -13.36
CA ILE A 214 13.11 -15.60 -14.40
C ILE A 214 13.10 -14.10 -14.07
N LEU A 215 11.95 -13.54 -13.70
CA LEU A 215 11.82 -12.12 -13.30
C LEU A 215 12.71 -11.74 -12.12
N LYS A 216 12.92 -12.67 -11.20
CA LYS A 216 13.75 -12.42 -10.01
C LYS A 216 15.24 -12.48 -10.33
N GLU A 217 15.70 -13.52 -11.05
CA GLU A 217 17.11 -13.86 -11.18
C GLU A 217 17.75 -13.28 -12.46
N GLU A 218 16.98 -13.22 -13.54
CA GLU A 218 17.53 -12.86 -14.86
C GLU A 218 16.96 -11.54 -15.40
N GLY A 219 15.79 -11.14 -14.93
CA GLY A 219 15.05 -10.04 -15.53
C GLY A 219 14.40 -10.40 -16.87
N LEU A 220 13.91 -9.40 -17.61
CA LEU A 220 13.28 -9.51 -18.92
C LEU A 220 14.08 -8.74 -19.97
#